data_96c4d51ecfc4027effa7e2b121dfe2b6
#
_entry.id   96c4d51ecfc4027effa7e2b121dfe2b6
#
_cell.length_a   1.000
_cell.length_b   1.000
_cell.length_c   1.000
_cell.angle_alpha   90.00
_cell.angle_beta   90.00
_cell.angle_gamma   90.00
#
_symmetry.space_group_name_H-M   'P 1'
#
loop_
_entity.id
_entity.type
_entity.pdbx_description
1 polymer ?
#
loop_
_entity_poly.entity_id
_entity_poly.type
_entity_poly.pdbx_seq_one_letter_code
_entity_poly.pdbx_strand_id
1 'polypeptide(L)'
;GYTRTFIYGGDSHFDNMTHYFSHNGFDIVDRRKSYRLKEDLPTHRTRIEDDQVSFENAWAVCDADVYNTLLKVVDAQHKSKQPFFNFVMTTSNHKPYTYPHGVVDIPSGKNREGAVKYADKTFEDFFRKAITKPWFKNTVFVIMADHCAYSAGRTELNIKNHHIPAYIFNLKNERPTEVNKLSSQIDIFPTLFGYLNWSYTSNIFGKDISKMTRKEERAFIGNHRKVGLLKNNQFLVLETNKTHSFYDWNEHENTLTNTETDSLFLTETISYYQAAFELFKNGGLKIPNKVVVKRTH
;
A
#
# COMPACT_ATOMS: atom_id res chain seq x y z
N GLY A 1 -4.86 13.73 -17.85
CA GLY A 1 -4.36 12.96 -16.73
C GLY A 1 -4.71 11.49 -16.83
N TYR A 2 -4.42 10.76 -15.77
CA TYR A 2 -4.76 9.34 -15.65
C TYR A 2 -6.22 9.17 -15.23
N THR A 3 -6.92 8.20 -15.83
CA THR A 3 -8.12 7.64 -15.21
C THR A 3 -7.68 6.85 -13.98
N ARG A 4 -8.42 6.97 -12.86
CA ARG A 4 -8.03 6.37 -11.59
C ARG A 4 -9.18 5.51 -11.08
N THR A 5 -8.89 4.28 -10.69
CA THR A 5 -9.90 3.38 -10.15
C THR A 5 -9.37 2.68 -8.89
N PHE A 6 -10.15 2.69 -7.83
CA PHE A 6 -9.95 1.87 -6.65
C PHE A 6 -10.81 0.61 -6.77
N ILE A 7 -10.19 -0.57 -6.67
CA ILE A 7 -10.85 -1.87 -6.79
C ILE A 7 -10.69 -2.62 -5.48
N TYR A 8 -11.79 -3.01 -4.87
CA TYR A 8 -11.82 -3.69 -3.59
C TYR A 8 -12.89 -4.79 -3.57
N GLY A 9 -12.52 -5.96 -3.06
CA GLY A 9 -13.44 -7.11 -2.99
C GLY A 9 -14.52 -7.00 -1.93
N GLY A 10 -14.39 -6.11 -0.95
CA GLY A 10 -15.34 -5.84 0.11
C GLY A 10 -16.17 -4.57 -0.11
N ASP A 11 -16.88 -4.13 0.92
CA ASP A 11 -17.57 -2.83 0.93
C ASP A 11 -16.59 -1.73 1.37
N SER A 12 -16.28 -0.81 0.47
CA SER A 12 -15.28 0.24 0.67
C SER A 12 -15.71 1.35 1.65
N HIS A 13 -16.90 1.27 2.25
CA HIS A 13 -17.22 2.08 3.42
C HIS A 13 -16.35 1.72 4.63
N PHE A 14 -15.86 0.48 4.69
CA PHE A 14 -14.89 0.07 5.68
C PHE A 14 -13.68 1.01 5.67
N ASP A 15 -13.22 1.42 6.87
CA ASP A 15 -12.11 2.35 7.08
C ASP A 15 -12.21 3.66 6.28
N ASN A 16 -13.43 4.07 5.94
CA ASN A 16 -13.69 5.31 5.19
C ASN A 16 -13.02 5.38 3.81
N MET A 17 -12.71 4.21 3.20
CA MET A 17 -12.00 4.14 1.92
C MET A 17 -12.82 4.76 0.79
N THR A 18 -14.16 4.58 0.78
CA THR A 18 -15.03 5.25 -0.19
C THR A 18 -14.80 6.75 -0.21
N HIS A 19 -14.85 7.39 0.96
CA HIS A 19 -14.64 8.83 1.07
C HIS A 19 -13.24 9.23 0.63
N TYR A 20 -12.22 8.54 1.13
CA TYR A 20 -10.84 8.84 0.82
C TYR A 20 -10.55 8.76 -0.68
N PHE A 21 -10.88 7.65 -1.32
CA PHE A 21 -10.56 7.45 -2.74
C PHE A 21 -11.41 8.32 -3.65
N SER A 22 -12.72 8.47 -3.41
CA SER A 22 -13.57 9.30 -4.24
C SER A 22 -13.16 10.77 -4.21
N HIS A 23 -12.82 11.31 -3.02
CA HIS A 23 -12.35 12.69 -2.89
C HIS A 23 -10.92 12.91 -3.44
N ASN A 24 -10.17 11.84 -3.65
CA ASN A 24 -8.91 11.87 -4.39
C ASN A 24 -9.11 11.56 -5.89
N GLY A 25 -10.35 11.54 -6.37
CA GLY A 25 -10.72 11.44 -7.77
C GLY A 25 -10.58 10.04 -8.35
N PHE A 26 -10.72 9.00 -7.54
CA PHE A 26 -10.80 7.61 -8.01
C PHE A 26 -12.26 7.21 -8.20
N ASP A 27 -12.58 6.63 -9.34
CA ASP A 27 -13.76 5.80 -9.45
C ASP A 27 -13.61 4.56 -8.56
N ILE A 28 -14.71 4.06 -8.03
CA ILE A 28 -14.70 2.94 -7.09
C ILE A 28 -15.39 1.74 -7.74
N VAL A 29 -14.75 0.58 -7.64
CA VAL A 29 -15.34 -0.71 -8.01
C VAL A 29 -15.22 -1.62 -6.80
N ASP A 30 -16.35 -1.94 -6.16
CA ASP A 30 -16.34 -2.70 -4.92
C ASP A 30 -17.56 -3.61 -4.74
N ARG A 31 -17.52 -4.45 -3.70
CA ARG A 31 -18.61 -5.37 -3.33
C ARG A 31 -19.62 -4.72 -2.39
N ARG A 32 -20.15 -3.56 -2.74
CA ARG A 32 -21.14 -2.86 -1.96
C ARG A 32 -22.34 -3.76 -1.61
N LYS A 33 -22.64 -3.88 -0.32
CA LYS A 33 -23.77 -4.70 0.19
C LYS A 33 -25.06 -3.92 0.39
N SER A 34 -24.99 -2.58 0.52
CA SER A 34 -26.15 -1.74 0.79
C SER A 34 -26.54 -0.87 -0.39
N TYR A 35 -27.79 -1.01 -0.87
CA TYR A 35 -28.38 -0.15 -1.91
C TYR A 35 -29.12 1.08 -1.34
N ARG A 36 -29.23 1.20 0.00
CA ARG A 36 -30.23 2.07 0.63
C ARG A 36 -29.83 3.53 0.80
N LEU A 37 -28.56 3.85 0.63
CA LEU A 37 -28.08 5.24 0.76
C LEU A 37 -27.68 5.77 -0.60
N LYS A 38 -28.35 6.84 -1.03
CA LYS A 38 -27.91 7.64 -2.15
C LYS A 38 -26.63 8.37 -1.66
N GLU A 39 -25.49 7.93 -2.16
CA GLU A 39 -24.22 8.54 -1.82
C GLU A 39 -23.98 9.70 -2.77
N ASP A 40 -23.74 10.86 -2.23
CA ASP A 40 -23.24 12.02 -3.00
C ASP A 40 -21.70 11.92 -3.07
N LEU A 41 -21.22 11.12 -4.03
CA LEU A 41 -19.79 10.92 -4.25
C LEU A 41 -19.32 11.79 -5.42
N PRO A 42 -18.13 12.38 -5.32
CA PRO A 42 -17.56 13.19 -6.41
C PRO A 42 -17.12 12.36 -7.64
N THR A 43 -17.13 11.03 -7.54
CA THR A 43 -16.73 10.09 -8.59
C THR A 43 -17.74 8.95 -8.72
N HIS A 44 -17.56 8.11 -9.76
CA HIS A 44 -18.46 6.98 -9.98
C HIS A 44 -18.14 5.81 -9.02
N ARG A 45 -19.21 5.09 -8.60
CA ARG A 45 -19.09 3.84 -7.85
C ARG A 45 -19.86 2.73 -8.58
N THR A 46 -19.14 1.67 -8.92
CA THR A 46 -19.69 0.48 -9.59
C THR A 46 -19.63 -0.71 -8.66
N ARG A 47 -20.70 -1.50 -8.61
CA ARG A 47 -20.72 -2.72 -7.82
C ARG A 47 -20.15 -3.90 -8.58
N ILE A 48 -19.43 -4.78 -7.86
CA ILE A 48 -19.13 -6.14 -8.32
C ILE A 48 -20.41 -6.95 -8.17
N GLU A 49 -21.04 -7.35 -9.29
CA GLU A 49 -22.33 -8.02 -9.31
C GLU A 49 -22.22 -9.51 -8.91
N ASP A 50 -23.37 -10.11 -8.56
CA ASP A 50 -23.41 -11.47 -8.01
C ASP A 50 -22.92 -12.53 -9.02
N ASP A 51 -23.14 -12.31 -10.31
CA ASP A 51 -22.68 -13.17 -11.40
C ASP A 51 -21.15 -13.11 -11.65
N GLN A 52 -20.47 -12.16 -11.02
CA GLN A 52 -19.02 -11.97 -11.10
C GLN A 52 -18.30 -12.59 -9.89
N VAL A 53 -19.02 -13.16 -8.94
CA VAL A 53 -18.50 -13.67 -7.67
C VAL A 53 -18.56 -15.18 -7.65
N SER A 54 -17.39 -15.81 -7.59
CA SER A 54 -17.27 -17.27 -7.43
C SER A 54 -17.19 -17.69 -5.97
N PHE A 55 -16.67 -16.85 -5.10
CA PHE A 55 -16.53 -17.09 -3.67
C PHE A 55 -16.47 -15.77 -2.90
N GLU A 56 -17.14 -15.74 -1.77
CA GLU A 56 -17.15 -14.57 -0.87
C GLU A 56 -17.17 -15.06 0.59
N ASN A 57 -16.48 -14.31 1.45
CA ASN A 57 -16.53 -14.52 2.91
C ASN A 57 -17.00 -13.24 3.62
N ALA A 58 -16.87 -13.18 4.95
CA ALA A 58 -17.32 -12.03 5.73
C ALA A 58 -16.60 -10.71 5.37
N TRP A 59 -15.41 -10.78 4.77
CA TRP A 59 -14.61 -9.61 4.42
C TRP A 59 -14.86 -9.15 2.98
N ALA A 60 -14.80 -10.08 2.02
CA ALA A 60 -14.78 -9.72 0.62
C ALA A 60 -15.00 -10.92 -0.30
N VAL A 61 -15.16 -10.64 -1.59
CA VAL A 61 -14.99 -11.64 -2.65
C VAL A 61 -13.52 -12.07 -2.73
N CYS A 62 -13.27 -13.27 -3.20
CA CYS A 62 -11.94 -13.82 -3.27
C CYS A 62 -11.03 -13.06 -4.25
N ASP A 63 -9.72 -13.13 -4.05
CA ASP A 63 -8.74 -12.39 -4.84
C ASP A 63 -8.82 -12.71 -6.34
N ALA A 64 -9.17 -13.95 -6.72
CA ALA A 64 -9.37 -14.32 -8.12
C ALA A 64 -10.45 -13.49 -8.80
N ASP A 65 -11.56 -13.23 -8.11
CA ASP A 65 -12.68 -12.41 -8.63
C ASP A 65 -12.29 -10.93 -8.69
N VAL A 66 -11.52 -10.44 -7.70
CA VAL A 66 -10.95 -9.08 -7.72
C VAL A 66 -10.04 -8.90 -8.94
N TYR A 67 -9.16 -9.86 -9.22
CA TYR A 67 -8.28 -9.78 -10.40
C TYR A 67 -9.03 -9.94 -11.73
N ASN A 68 -10.07 -10.75 -11.78
CA ASN A 68 -10.93 -10.81 -12.97
C ASN A 68 -11.65 -9.47 -13.21
N THR A 69 -12.07 -8.80 -12.14
CA THR A 69 -12.64 -7.44 -12.20
C THR A 69 -11.59 -6.43 -12.68
N LEU A 70 -10.37 -6.47 -12.14
CA LEU A 70 -9.26 -5.62 -12.58
C LEU A 70 -9.00 -5.78 -14.09
N LEU A 71 -8.93 -7.02 -14.60
CA LEU A 71 -8.72 -7.28 -16.03
C LEU A 71 -9.79 -6.62 -16.89
N LYS A 72 -11.07 -6.71 -16.49
CA LYS A 72 -12.20 -6.06 -17.21
C LYS A 72 -12.06 -4.54 -17.19
N VAL A 73 -11.72 -3.96 -16.03
CA VAL A 73 -11.54 -2.50 -15.89
C VAL A 73 -10.40 -2.02 -16.77
N VAL A 74 -9.24 -2.67 -16.73
CA VAL A 74 -8.06 -2.28 -17.53
C VAL A 74 -8.32 -2.47 -19.02
N ASP A 75 -9.00 -3.54 -19.43
CA ASP A 75 -9.38 -3.73 -20.86
C ASP A 75 -10.28 -2.58 -21.35
N ALA A 76 -11.22 -2.10 -20.52
CA ALA A 76 -12.07 -0.97 -20.87
C ALA A 76 -11.29 0.36 -20.92
N GLN A 77 -10.43 0.61 -19.93
CA GLN A 77 -9.56 1.78 -19.90
C GLN A 77 -8.59 1.81 -21.09
N HIS A 78 -8.01 0.68 -21.45
CA HIS A 78 -7.15 0.57 -22.63
C HIS A 78 -7.89 0.90 -23.95
N LYS A 79 -9.12 0.43 -24.09
CA LYS A 79 -9.97 0.75 -25.25
C LYS A 79 -10.25 2.25 -25.36
N SER A 80 -10.38 2.94 -24.26
CA SER A 80 -10.59 4.40 -24.23
C SER A 80 -9.34 5.21 -24.58
N LYS A 81 -8.18 4.55 -24.73
CA LYS A 81 -6.87 5.16 -25.05
C LYS A 81 -6.41 6.20 -24.00
N GLN A 82 -6.92 6.11 -22.79
CA GLN A 82 -6.49 6.97 -21.68
C GLN A 82 -5.46 6.23 -20.81
N PRO A 83 -4.41 6.91 -20.34
CA PRO A 83 -3.54 6.32 -19.34
C PRO A 83 -4.35 6.07 -18.06
N PHE A 84 -4.02 4.99 -17.36
CA PHE A 84 -4.76 4.57 -16.15
C PHE A 84 -3.85 4.35 -14.96
N PHE A 85 -4.41 4.53 -13.77
CA PHE A 85 -3.84 4.14 -12.50
C PHE A 85 -4.92 3.41 -11.69
N ASN A 86 -4.70 2.14 -11.42
CA ASN A 86 -5.61 1.33 -10.63
C ASN A 86 -4.96 0.96 -9.30
N PHE A 87 -5.65 1.23 -8.19
CA PHE A 87 -5.27 0.77 -6.87
C PHE A 87 -6.16 -0.43 -6.52
N VAL A 88 -5.55 -1.58 -6.29
CA VAL A 88 -6.26 -2.84 -6.04
C VAL A 88 -5.91 -3.34 -4.65
N MET A 89 -6.94 -3.61 -3.84
CA MET A 89 -6.79 -4.15 -2.50
C MET A 89 -7.39 -5.55 -2.42
N THR A 90 -6.57 -6.53 -2.08
CA THR A 90 -6.97 -7.94 -1.93
C THR A 90 -7.14 -8.31 -0.46
N THR A 91 -7.88 -9.37 -0.17
CA THR A 91 -8.25 -9.72 1.21
C THR A 91 -8.19 -11.21 1.54
N SER A 92 -7.95 -12.10 0.58
CA SER A 92 -8.01 -13.55 0.84
C SER A 92 -6.96 -14.02 1.85
N ASN A 93 -5.89 -13.25 2.07
CA ASN A 93 -4.89 -13.51 3.11
C ASN A 93 -5.33 -13.07 4.52
N HIS A 94 -6.53 -12.52 4.68
CA HIS A 94 -7.08 -12.10 5.98
C HIS A 94 -7.84 -13.25 6.66
N LYS A 95 -7.94 -13.23 8.00
CA LYS A 95 -8.86 -14.14 8.72
C LYS A 95 -10.28 -14.01 8.16
N PRO A 96 -11.05 -15.08 8.03
CA PRO A 96 -10.83 -16.45 8.54
C PRO A 96 -9.97 -17.36 7.63
N TYR A 97 -9.19 -16.82 6.68
CA TYR A 97 -8.31 -17.57 5.78
C TYR A 97 -9.08 -18.51 4.84
N THR A 98 -10.27 -18.10 4.43
CA THR A 98 -11.14 -18.90 3.56
C THR A 98 -11.03 -18.46 2.10
N TYR A 99 -11.08 -19.43 1.21
CA TYR A 99 -10.96 -19.29 -0.25
C TYR A 99 -11.66 -20.48 -0.94
N PRO A 100 -11.87 -20.46 -2.26
CA PRO A 100 -12.51 -21.57 -2.97
C PRO A 100 -11.81 -22.92 -2.75
N HIS A 101 -12.58 -23.96 -2.51
CA HIS A 101 -12.05 -25.31 -2.29
C HIS A 101 -11.31 -25.85 -3.52
N GLY A 102 -10.26 -26.65 -3.32
CA GLY A 102 -9.55 -27.38 -4.37
C GLY A 102 -8.61 -26.53 -5.23
N VAL A 103 -8.44 -25.23 -4.97
CA VAL A 103 -7.51 -24.36 -5.71
C VAL A 103 -6.08 -24.58 -5.28
N VAL A 104 -5.86 -24.85 -3.99
CA VAL A 104 -4.56 -25.23 -3.43
C VAL A 104 -4.71 -26.46 -2.55
N ASP A 105 -3.62 -27.14 -2.25
CA ASP A 105 -3.56 -28.41 -1.50
C ASP A 105 -3.86 -28.24 0.02
N ILE A 106 -3.86 -27.02 0.54
CA ILE A 106 -4.23 -26.74 1.93
C ILE A 106 -5.73 -26.45 1.97
N PRO A 107 -6.50 -27.12 2.86
CA PRO A 107 -7.93 -26.85 2.98
C PRO A 107 -8.26 -25.43 3.39
N SER A 108 -9.27 -24.84 2.73
CA SER A 108 -9.76 -23.48 3.03
C SER A 108 -10.15 -23.36 4.50
N GLY A 109 -9.71 -22.26 5.14
CA GLY A 109 -9.97 -21.98 6.55
C GLY A 109 -9.05 -22.71 7.54
N LYS A 110 -8.13 -23.56 7.07
CA LYS A 110 -7.25 -24.32 7.95
C LYS A 110 -6.23 -23.44 8.67
N ASN A 111 -5.53 -22.59 7.92
CA ASN A 111 -4.47 -21.75 8.45
C ASN A 111 -4.12 -20.60 7.48
N ARG A 112 -3.22 -19.73 7.93
CA ARG A 112 -2.74 -18.61 7.13
C ARG A 112 -1.90 -19.03 5.93
N GLU A 113 -1.11 -20.07 6.08
CA GLU A 113 -0.23 -20.58 5.00
C GLU A 113 -1.05 -20.97 3.77
N GLY A 114 -2.22 -21.59 3.97
CA GLY A 114 -3.17 -21.88 2.89
C GLY A 114 -3.68 -20.62 2.20
N ALA A 115 -4.01 -19.59 2.96
CA ALA A 115 -4.47 -18.32 2.42
C ALA A 115 -3.36 -17.58 1.64
N VAL A 116 -2.12 -17.60 2.13
CA VAL A 116 -0.96 -17.05 1.41
C VAL A 116 -0.73 -17.82 0.11
N LYS A 117 -0.78 -19.16 0.15
CA LYS A 117 -0.62 -20.00 -1.04
C LYS A 117 -1.73 -19.75 -2.07
N TYR A 118 -2.96 -19.52 -1.61
CA TYR A 118 -4.07 -19.11 -2.47
C TYR A 118 -3.84 -17.74 -3.10
N ALA A 119 -3.43 -16.73 -2.31
CA ALA A 119 -3.14 -15.40 -2.82
C ALA A 119 -2.02 -15.43 -3.88
N ASP A 120 -0.94 -16.17 -3.64
CA ASP A 120 0.15 -16.37 -4.59
C ASP A 120 -0.34 -17.04 -5.89
N LYS A 121 -1.16 -18.10 -5.78
CA LYS A 121 -1.77 -18.76 -6.94
C LYS A 121 -2.64 -17.81 -7.76
N THR A 122 -3.39 -16.93 -7.12
CA THR A 122 -4.23 -15.96 -7.84
C THR A 122 -3.39 -14.86 -8.52
N PHE A 123 -2.25 -14.49 -7.96
CA PHE A 123 -1.24 -13.66 -8.64
C PHE A 123 -0.71 -14.32 -9.91
N GLU A 124 -0.32 -15.58 -9.81
CA GLU A 124 0.12 -16.35 -10.98
C GLU A 124 -0.93 -16.33 -12.08
N ASP A 125 -2.18 -16.65 -11.75
CA ASP A 125 -3.29 -16.69 -12.71
C ASP A 125 -3.59 -15.33 -13.32
N PHE A 126 -3.52 -14.26 -12.53
CA PHE A 126 -3.64 -12.89 -13.01
C PHE A 126 -2.56 -12.55 -14.04
N PHE A 127 -1.28 -12.78 -13.70
CA PHE A 127 -0.18 -12.44 -14.60
C PHE A 127 -0.16 -13.32 -15.86
N ARG A 128 -0.53 -14.60 -15.78
CA ARG A 128 -0.70 -15.46 -16.98
C ARG A 128 -1.72 -14.87 -17.97
N LYS A 129 -2.80 -14.29 -17.46
CA LYS A 129 -3.80 -13.60 -18.30
C LYS A 129 -3.30 -12.22 -18.75
N ALA A 130 -2.71 -11.44 -17.86
CA ALA A 130 -2.29 -10.08 -18.12
C ALA A 130 -1.20 -9.99 -19.20
N ILE A 131 -0.23 -10.92 -19.21
CA ILE A 131 0.87 -10.92 -20.19
C ILE A 131 0.40 -11.06 -21.64
N THR A 132 -0.78 -11.61 -21.86
CA THR A 132 -1.39 -11.74 -23.19
C THR A 132 -2.11 -10.48 -23.65
N LYS A 133 -2.26 -9.49 -22.78
CA LYS A 133 -3.04 -8.28 -23.05
C LYS A 133 -2.21 -7.19 -23.73
N PRO A 134 -2.79 -6.41 -24.66
CA PRO A 134 -2.06 -5.38 -25.42
C PRO A 134 -1.50 -4.26 -24.52
N TRP A 135 -2.12 -4.00 -23.37
CA TRP A 135 -1.71 -2.97 -22.42
C TRP A 135 -0.54 -3.39 -21.53
N PHE A 136 -0.24 -4.69 -21.41
CA PHE A 136 0.74 -5.21 -20.46
C PHE A 136 2.12 -4.57 -20.62
N LYS A 137 2.64 -4.48 -21.85
CA LYS A 137 3.97 -3.92 -22.15
C LYS A 137 4.17 -2.46 -21.72
N ASN A 138 3.07 -1.73 -21.51
CA ASN A 138 3.08 -0.33 -21.11
C ASN A 138 2.52 -0.10 -19.71
N THR A 139 2.42 -1.16 -18.90
CA THR A 139 1.91 -1.09 -17.53
C THR A 139 3.02 -1.47 -16.56
N VAL A 140 3.27 -0.60 -15.58
CA VAL A 140 4.12 -0.90 -14.43
C VAL A 140 3.23 -1.37 -13.29
N PHE A 141 3.66 -2.42 -12.62
CA PHE A 141 2.98 -2.98 -11.45
C PHE A 141 3.77 -2.66 -10.19
N VAL A 142 3.10 -2.12 -9.19
CA VAL A 142 3.62 -1.98 -7.84
C VAL A 142 2.87 -2.96 -6.96
N ILE A 143 3.59 -3.88 -6.36
CA ILE A 143 3.06 -4.94 -5.51
C ILE A 143 3.67 -4.73 -4.13
N MET A 144 2.84 -4.54 -3.12
CA MET A 144 3.29 -4.24 -1.77
C MET A 144 2.27 -4.78 -0.76
N ALA A 145 2.74 -5.29 0.37
CA ALA A 145 1.86 -5.53 1.50
C ALA A 145 1.39 -4.19 2.09
N ASP A 146 0.14 -4.12 2.53
CA ASP A 146 -0.42 -2.95 3.20
C ASP A 146 0.17 -2.78 4.61
N HIS A 147 0.35 -3.88 5.33
CA HIS A 147 0.97 -3.95 6.65
C HIS A 147 1.51 -5.36 6.93
N CYS A 148 2.21 -5.52 8.04
CA CYS A 148 2.69 -6.81 8.50
C CYS A 148 1.59 -7.64 9.19
N ALA A 149 1.83 -8.96 9.28
CA ALA A 149 0.81 -9.92 9.73
C ALA A 149 0.56 -9.96 11.24
N TYR A 150 1.54 -9.59 12.06
CA TYR A 150 1.54 -9.88 13.50
C TYR A 150 1.54 -8.62 14.38
N SER A 151 1.21 -7.46 13.85
CA SER A 151 1.19 -6.19 14.60
C SER A 151 -0.13 -5.94 15.33
N ALA A 152 -1.24 -6.49 14.85
CA ALA A 152 -2.56 -6.23 15.42
C ALA A 152 -2.68 -6.67 16.88
N GLY A 153 -3.15 -5.76 17.75
CA GLY A 153 -3.37 -6.02 19.17
C GLY A 153 -2.11 -6.09 20.04
N ARG A 154 -0.93 -5.84 19.46
CA ARG A 154 0.32 -5.79 20.22
C ARG A 154 0.65 -4.36 20.62
N THR A 155 1.14 -4.20 21.86
CA THR A 155 1.58 -2.90 22.37
C THR A 155 3.04 -2.60 22.06
N GLU A 156 3.88 -3.65 21.86
CA GLU A 156 5.29 -3.51 21.56
C GLU A 156 5.56 -3.53 20.08
N LEU A 157 6.51 -2.69 19.63
CA LEU A 157 6.97 -2.62 18.25
C LEU A 157 8.11 -3.62 18.06
N ASN A 158 7.94 -4.57 17.16
CA ASN A 158 8.98 -5.50 16.74
C ASN A 158 9.44 -5.15 15.33
N ILE A 159 10.69 -4.78 15.15
CA ILE A 159 11.20 -4.23 13.89
C ILE A 159 11.07 -5.25 12.75
N LYS A 160 11.55 -6.48 12.93
CA LYS A 160 11.47 -7.51 11.86
C LYS A 160 10.04 -7.83 11.45
N ASN A 161 9.10 -7.81 12.40
CA ASN A 161 7.70 -8.07 12.08
C ASN A 161 7.06 -6.95 11.24
N HIS A 162 7.65 -5.75 11.20
CA HIS A 162 7.17 -4.63 10.38
C HIS A 162 7.86 -4.56 9.02
N HIS A 163 8.79 -5.47 8.74
CA HIS A 163 9.40 -5.57 7.43
C HIS A 163 8.42 -6.22 6.44
N ILE A 164 8.02 -5.50 5.41
CA ILE A 164 7.07 -5.92 4.38
C ILE A 164 7.73 -5.94 3.01
N PRO A 165 7.35 -6.88 2.12
CA PRO A 165 7.87 -6.92 0.76
C PRO A 165 7.24 -5.82 -0.10
N ALA A 166 8.03 -5.28 -1.03
CA ALA A 166 7.56 -4.39 -2.08
C ALA A 166 8.30 -4.66 -3.39
N TYR A 167 7.58 -4.64 -4.50
CA TYR A 167 8.12 -4.89 -5.83
C TYR A 167 7.62 -3.82 -6.80
N ILE A 168 8.53 -3.32 -7.64
CA ILE A 168 8.18 -2.53 -8.82
C ILE A 168 8.53 -3.40 -10.03
N PHE A 169 7.53 -3.85 -10.76
CA PHE A 169 7.66 -4.84 -11.82
C PHE A 169 7.30 -4.26 -13.18
N ASN A 170 7.94 -4.79 -14.22
CA ASN A 170 7.73 -4.43 -15.63
C ASN A 170 8.19 -2.99 -15.98
N LEU A 171 9.26 -2.53 -15.32
CA LEU A 171 9.95 -1.31 -15.72
C LEU A 171 10.73 -1.55 -17.02
N LYS A 172 10.64 -0.59 -17.94
CA LYS A 172 11.41 -0.65 -19.19
C LYS A 172 12.89 -0.37 -18.88
N ASN A 173 13.78 -1.18 -19.49
CA ASN A 173 15.24 -1.02 -19.42
C ASN A 173 15.85 -1.21 -18.02
N GLU A 174 15.09 -1.66 -17.05
CA GLU A 174 15.61 -1.99 -15.72
C GLU A 174 15.89 -3.50 -15.62
N ARG A 175 17.04 -3.82 -15.00
CA ARG A 175 17.37 -5.20 -14.65
C ARG A 175 16.80 -5.55 -13.28
N PRO A 176 16.41 -6.81 -13.05
CA PRO A 176 16.05 -7.25 -11.71
C PRO A 176 17.15 -6.90 -10.71
N THR A 177 16.79 -6.15 -9.69
CA THR A 177 17.73 -5.64 -8.68
C THR A 177 17.05 -5.74 -7.31
N GLU A 178 17.79 -6.24 -6.35
CA GLU A 178 17.40 -6.18 -4.94
C GLU A 178 17.89 -4.87 -4.32
N VAL A 179 17.00 -4.20 -3.59
CA VAL A 179 17.29 -2.92 -2.94
C VAL A 179 17.30 -3.12 -1.42
N ASN A 180 18.49 -3.07 -0.83
CA ASN A 180 18.71 -3.33 0.60
C ASN A 180 18.82 -2.04 1.44
N LYS A 181 18.30 -0.92 0.94
CA LYS A 181 18.26 0.34 1.69
C LYS A 181 17.09 0.36 2.65
N LEU A 182 17.34 0.75 3.89
CA LEU A 182 16.29 0.94 4.87
C LEU A 182 15.33 2.04 4.40
N SER A 183 14.05 1.68 4.24
CA SER A 183 13.04 2.56 3.66
C SER A 183 11.65 2.26 4.24
N SER A 184 10.70 3.11 3.93
CA SER A 184 9.29 2.98 4.35
C SER A 184 8.35 2.91 3.15
N GLN A 185 7.11 2.47 3.36
CA GLN A 185 6.06 2.45 2.33
C GLN A 185 5.90 3.78 1.60
N ILE A 186 6.03 4.91 2.31
CA ILE A 186 5.89 6.25 1.73
C ILE A 186 6.95 6.57 0.66
N ASP A 187 8.04 5.81 0.59
CA ASP A 187 9.15 5.99 -0.35
C ASP A 187 8.89 5.30 -1.71
N ILE A 188 7.92 4.40 -1.78
CA ILE A 188 7.68 3.59 -2.97
C ILE A 188 7.23 4.45 -4.17
N PHE A 189 6.27 5.36 -3.98
CA PHE A 189 5.82 6.22 -5.08
C PHE A 189 6.87 7.23 -5.54
N PRO A 190 7.60 7.95 -4.67
CA PRO A 190 8.75 8.76 -5.07
C PRO A 190 9.79 7.96 -5.88
N THR A 191 10.05 6.73 -5.49
CA THR A 191 10.97 5.82 -6.20
C THR A 191 10.42 5.45 -7.58
N LEU A 192 9.14 5.07 -7.67
CA LEU A 192 8.47 4.82 -8.94
C LEU A 192 8.55 6.04 -9.86
N PHE A 193 8.27 7.24 -9.35
CA PHE A 193 8.33 8.47 -10.16
C PHE A 193 9.76 8.75 -10.64
N GLY A 194 10.78 8.43 -9.84
CA GLY A 194 12.17 8.47 -10.25
C GLY A 194 12.46 7.53 -11.43
N TYR A 195 12.05 6.28 -11.37
CA TYR A 195 12.19 5.31 -12.46
C TYR A 195 11.42 5.70 -13.72
N LEU A 196 10.29 6.37 -13.57
CA LEU A 196 9.49 6.88 -14.70
C LEU A 196 10.00 8.22 -15.24
N ASN A 197 11.06 8.78 -14.68
CA ASN A 197 11.61 10.11 -15.00
C ASN A 197 10.54 11.22 -14.94
N TRP A 198 9.66 11.16 -13.95
CA TRP A 198 8.63 12.17 -13.77
C TRP A 198 9.13 13.32 -12.92
N SER A 199 8.82 14.55 -13.35
CA SER A 199 8.98 15.75 -12.53
C SER A 199 7.68 16.03 -11.78
N TYR A 200 7.77 16.22 -10.47
CA TYR A 200 6.61 16.48 -9.62
C TYR A 200 6.97 17.37 -8.44
N THR A 201 5.99 18.07 -7.90
CA THR A 201 6.08 18.79 -6.63
C THR A 201 5.21 18.07 -5.61
N SER A 202 5.73 17.85 -4.42
CA SER A 202 5.05 17.10 -3.37
C SER A 202 5.35 17.66 -1.98
N ASN A 203 4.37 17.58 -1.10
CA ASN A 203 4.49 17.88 0.33
C ASN A 203 4.57 16.58 1.18
N ILE A 204 4.76 15.42 0.53
CA ILE A 204 4.92 14.14 1.23
C ILE A 204 6.36 13.94 1.69
N PHE A 205 6.56 13.14 2.74
CA PHE A 205 7.87 12.88 3.35
C PHE A 205 8.63 11.74 2.69
N GLY A 206 8.03 11.04 1.73
CA GLY A 206 8.69 9.95 1.00
C GLY A 206 9.84 10.45 0.13
N LYS A 207 10.85 9.62 -0.03
CA LYS A 207 12.05 9.88 -0.82
C LYS A 207 12.23 8.83 -1.91
N ASP A 208 12.89 9.20 -3.00
CA ASP A 208 13.33 8.24 -4.02
C ASP A 208 14.46 7.36 -3.46
N ILE A 209 14.17 6.09 -3.19
CA ILE A 209 15.10 5.13 -2.57
C ILE A 209 16.37 4.99 -3.43
N SER A 210 16.26 5.07 -4.77
CA SER A 210 17.41 4.95 -5.66
C SER A 210 18.44 6.04 -5.41
N LYS A 211 18.00 7.22 -5.01
CA LYS A 211 18.82 8.42 -4.77
C LYS A 211 19.17 8.64 -3.29
N MET A 212 18.53 7.92 -2.37
CA MET A 212 18.82 8.06 -0.95
C MET A 212 20.27 7.71 -0.63
N THR A 213 20.92 8.60 0.12
CA THR A 213 22.21 8.32 0.74
C THR A 213 22.01 7.52 2.03
N ARG A 214 23.06 6.87 2.53
CA ARG A 214 23.00 6.10 3.78
C ARG A 214 22.52 6.95 4.98
N LYS A 215 22.83 8.23 5.02
CA LYS A 215 22.36 9.13 6.09
C LYS A 215 20.86 9.41 6.04
N GLU A 216 20.24 9.19 4.89
CA GLU A 216 18.82 9.42 4.67
C GLU A 216 17.96 8.16 4.84
N GLU A 217 18.61 6.99 4.92
CA GLU A 217 17.95 5.72 5.14
C GLU A 217 17.24 5.72 6.50
N ARG A 218 15.96 5.44 6.51
CA ARG A 218 15.13 5.36 7.72
C ARG A 218 13.86 4.56 7.44
N ALA A 219 13.27 4.01 8.51
CA ALA A 219 11.94 3.42 8.47
C ALA A 219 11.07 3.97 9.61
N PHE A 220 9.82 4.27 9.25
CA PHE A 220 8.79 4.62 10.22
C PHE A 220 8.01 3.36 10.58
N ILE A 221 7.88 3.10 11.88
CA ILE A 221 7.19 1.94 12.42
C ILE A 221 6.17 2.43 13.42
N GLY A 222 4.94 1.94 13.37
CA GLY A 222 3.93 2.41 14.30
C GLY A 222 2.80 1.43 14.52
N ASN A 223 2.11 1.62 15.63
CA ASN A 223 0.84 1.00 15.93
C ASN A 223 -0.11 2.08 16.50
N HIS A 224 -1.27 1.67 17.03
CA HIS A 224 -2.27 2.59 17.57
C HIS A 224 -1.83 3.38 18.83
N ARG A 225 -0.69 3.07 19.45
CA ARG A 225 -0.20 3.71 20.69
C ARG A 225 1.21 4.26 20.60
N LYS A 226 2.03 3.70 19.72
CA LYS A 226 3.46 4.00 19.64
C LYS A 226 3.82 4.30 18.19
N VAL A 227 4.72 5.24 18.02
CA VAL A 227 5.33 5.55 16.72
C VAL A 227 6.83 5.61 16.89
N GLY A 228 7.58 5.08 15.93
CA GLY A 228 9.02 4.98 16.04
C GLY A 228 9.74 5.29 14.75
N LEU A 229 10.99 5.68 14.89
CA LEU A 229 11.95 5.91 13.81
C LEU A 229 13.11 4.95 13.97
N LEU A 230 13.34 4.11 12.96
CA LEU A 230 14.51 3.28 12.82
C LEU A 230 15.49 3.95 11.85
N LYS A 231 16.74 4.13 12.29
CA LYS A 231 17.80 4.75 11.48
C LYS A 231 19.17 4.36 12.06
N ASN A 232 20.14 3.99 11.23
CA ASN A 232 21.50 3.64 11.66
C ASN A 232 21.56 2.58 12.76
N ASN A 233 20.72 1.55 12.69
CA ASN A 233 20.56 0.52 13.72
C ASN A 233 20.16 1.05 15.10
N GLN A 234 19.61 2.24 15.17
CA GLN A 234 19.03 2.83 16.38
C GLN A 234 17.52 2.98 16.19
N PHE A 235 16.77 2.72 17.24
CA PHE A 235 15.32 2.76 17.21
C PHE A 235 14.78 3.60 18.35
N LEU A 236 14.16 4.73 18.00
CA LEU A 236 13.49 5.59 18.96
C LEU A 236 11.99 5.38 18.85
N VAL A 237 11.35 5.16 19.99
CA VAL A 237 9.91 4.97 20.11
C VAL A 237 9.32 6.11 20.93
N LEU A 238 8.37 6.83 20.35
CA LEU A 238 7.54 7.80 21.04
C LEU A 238 6.27 7.11 21.53
N GLU A 239 5.92 7.34 22.78
CA GLU A 239 4.79 6.74 23.46
C GLU A 239 3.77 7.80 23.91
N THR A 240 2.64 7.32 24.43
CA THR A 240 1.66 8.19 25.08
C THR A 240 2.29 8.96 26.25
N ASN A 241 1.67 10.08 26.66
CA ASN A 241 2.12 10.91 27.78
C ASN A 241 3.51 11.56 27.60
N LYS A 242 3.96 11.75 26.35
CA LYS A 242 5.25 12.38 26.02
C LYS A 242 6.46 11.61 26.55
N THR A 243 6.32 10.29 26.76
CA THR A 243 7.45 9.42 27.07
C THR A 243 8.08 8.89 25.80
N HIS A 244 9.32 8.45 25.90
CA HIS A 244 10.03 7.82 24.80
C HIS A 244 11.00 6.77 25.33
N SER A 245 11.40 5.87 24.44
CA SER A 245 12.44 4.88 24.69
C SER A 245 13.41 4.87 23.51
N PHE A 246 14.70 4.71 23.78
CA PHE A 246 15.73 4.69 22.76
C PHE A 246 16.56 3.43 22.88
N TYR A 247 16.82 2.78 21.73
CA TYR A 247 17.42 1.47 21.67
C TYR A 247 18.50 1.41 20.58
N ASP A 248 19.56 0.67 20.85
CA ASP A 248 20.40 0.06 19.82
C ASP A 248 19.74 -1.25 19.36
N TRP A 249 19.61 -1.42 18.06
CA TRP A 249 19.02 -2.60 17.45
C TRP A 249 20.07 -3.51 16.83
N ASN A 250 20.14 -4.74 17.32
CA ASN A 250 20.90 -5.79 16.67
C ASN A 250 20.00 -6.45 15.61
N GLU A 251 20.31 -6.17 14.35
CA GLU A 251 19.53 -6.68 13.22
C GLU A 251 19.57 -8.20 13.12
N HIS A 252 20.72 -8.82 13.37
CA HIS A 252 20.88 -10.27 13.25
C HIS A 252 20.02 -11.03 14.26
N GLU A 253 20.09 -10.65 15.51
CA GLU A 253 19.36 -11.28 16.60
C GLU A 253 17.94 -10.72 16.80
N ASN A 254 17.63 -9.58 16.18
CA ASN A 254 16.41 -8.81 16.36
C ASN A 254 16.17 -8.43 17.83
N THR A 255 17.22 -8.03 18.52
CA THR A 255 17.17 -7.61 19.91
C THR A 255 17.32 -6.10 20.04
N LEU A 256 16.66 -5.54 21.03
CA LEU A 256 16.70 -4.11 21.38
C LEU A 256 17.38 -3.97 22.75
N THR A 257 18.44 -3.17 22.81
CA THR A 257 19.16 -2.83 24.03
C THR A 257 18.93 -1.37 24.35
N ASN A 258 18.40 -1.06 25.54
CA ASN A 258 18.23 0.33 25.97
C ASN A 258 19.57 1.07 25.94
N THR A 259 19.55 2.28 25.42
CA THR A 259 20.72 3.15 25.37
C THR A 259 20.35 4.58 25.78
N GLU A 260 21.34 5.43 26.02
CA GLU A 260 21.13 6.83 26.37
C GLU A 260 20.54 7.57 25.15
N THR A 261 19.54 8.41 25.41
CA THR A 261 18.81 9.11 24.36
C THR A 261 19.67 10.16 23.69
N ASP A 262 19.87 10.04 22.39
CA ASP A 262 20.39 11.10 21.54
C ASP A 262 19.32 12.18 21.34
N SER A 263 19.61 13.39 21.79
CA SER A 263 18.67 14.53 21.73
C SER A 263 18.37 14.98 20.29
N LEU A 264 19.32 14.85 19.38
CA LEU A 264 19.11 15.17 17.95
C LEU A 264 18.20 14.13 17.30
N PHE A 265 18.41 12.86 17.58
CA PHE A 265 17.57 11.79 17.09
C PHE A 265 16.13 11.91 17.63
N LEU A 266 15.98 12.23 18.91
CA LEU A 266 14.66 12.48 19.52
C LEU A 266 13.96 13.66 18.83
N THR A 267 14.67 14.77 18.61
CA THR A 267 14.14 15.94 17.92
C THR A 267 13.75 15.61 16.47
N GLU A 268 14.58 14.88 15.73
CA GLU A 268 14.28 14.43 14.38
C GLU A 268 12.99 13.59 14.36
N THR A 269 12.87 12.62 15.26
CA THR A 269 11.70 11.74 15.34
C THR A 269 10.42 12.53 15.64
N ILE A 270 10.44 13.39 16.65
CA ILE A 270 9.29 14.26 16.99
C ILE A 270 8.92 15.11 15.79
N SER A 271 9.91 15.72 15.13
CA SER A 271 9.69 16.63 14.01
C SER A 271 8.98 15.96 12.83
N TYR A 272 9.33 14.72 12.50
CA TYR A 272 8.64 13.98 11.44
C TYR A 272 7.14 13.82 11.74
N TYR A 273 6.80 13.32 12.92
CA TYR A 273 5.40 13.05 13.28
C TYR A 273 4.59 14.33 13.50
N GLN A 274 5.19 15.33 14.17
CA GLN A 274 4.52 16.60 14.40
C GLN A 274 4.29 17.37 13.10
N ALA A 275 5.31 17.46 12.23
CA ALA A 275 5.16 18.14 10.94
C ALA A 275 4.12 17.45 10.05
N ALA A 276 4.08 16.11 10.02
CA ALA A 276 3.06 15.38 9.28
C ALA A 276 1.65 15.66 9.82
N PHE A 277 1.48 15.66 11.14
CA PHE A 277 0.21 15.99 11.79
C PHE A 277 -0.24 17.42 11.50
N GLU A 278 0.65 18.40 11.64
CA GLU A 278 0.34 19.80 11.39
C GLU A 278 -0.02 20.08 9.92
N LEU A 279 0.73 19.49 8.99
CA LEU A 279 0.41 19.58 7.56
C LEU A 279 -0.95 18.96 7.24
N PHE A 280 -1.26 17.79 7.82
CA PHE A 280 -2.56 17.16 7.65
C PHE A 280 -3.68 18.06 8.21
N LYS A 281 -3.56 18.52 9.46
CA LYS A 281 -4.57 19.31 10.15
C LYS A 281 -4.85 20.66 9.47
N ASN A 282 -3.80 21.31 8.97
CA ASN A 282 -3.89 22.62 8.34
C ASN A 282 -4.12 22.56 6.82
N GLY A 283 -4.34 21.36 6.26
CA GLY A 283 -4.57 21.17 4.83
C GLY A 283 -3.32 21.37 3.96
N GLY A 284 -2.12 21.41 4.56
CA GLY A 284 -0.84 21.57 3.85
C GLY A 284 -0.46 20.38 2.97
N LEU A 285 -1.13 19.24 3.12
CA LEU A 285 -0.98 18.08 2.22
C LEU A 285 -1.90 18.16 0.98
N LYS A 286 -2.81 19.13 0.92
CA LYS A 286 -3.68 19.31 -0.25
C LYS A 286 -2.88 19.84 -1.43
N ILE A 287 -3.15 19.29 -2.62
CA ILE A 287 -2.61 19.83 -3.86
C ILE A 287 -3.27 21.19 -4.11
N PRO A 288 -2.50 22.28 -4.33
CA PRO A 288 -3.06 23.56 -4.71
C PRO A 288 -3.89 23.42 -6.00
N ASN A 289 -5.06 24.05 -6.07
CA ASN A 289 -6.00 23.98 -7.19
C ASN A 289 -5.44 24.45 -8.56
N LYS A 290 -4.17 24.86 -8.66
CA LYS A 290 -3.49 25.24 -9.89
C LYS A 290 -2.07 24.67 -9.92
N VAL A 291 -1.95 23.40 -10.26
CA VAL A 291 -0.66 22.88 -10.77
C VAL A 291 -0.72 22.99 -12.30
N VAL A 292 -0.16 24.07 -12.83
CA VAL A 292 0.09 24.17 -14.28
C VAL A 292 1.27 23.27 -14.58
N VAL A 293 1.01 22.07 -15.06
CA VAL A 293 2.06 21.19 -15.60
C VAL A 293 2.55 21.81 -16.90
N LYS A 294 3.65 22.52 -16.87
CA LYS A 294 4.40 22.87 -18.09
C LYS A 294 4.99 21.57 -18.65
N ARG A 295 4.43 21.07 -19.74
CA ARG A 295 5.10 20.05 -20.55
C ARG A 295 6.31 20.70 -21.21
N THR A 296 7.50 20.37 -20.77
CA THR A 296 8.72 20.53 -21.57
C THR A 296 8.73 19.39 -22.58
N HIS A 297 8.65 19.74 -23.85
CA HIS A 297 8.78 18.82 -24.98
C HIS A 297 10.21 18.28 -25.09
#